data_4e7f0570579bad459d885c4f4d2c7daa
#
_entry.id   4e7f0570579bad459d885c4f4d2c7daa
#
_cell.length_a   1.000
_cell.length_b   1.000
_cell.length_c   1.000
_cell.angle_alpha   90.00
_cell.angle_beta   90.00
_cell.angle_gamma   90.00
#
_symmetry.space_group_name_H-M   'P 1'
#
loop_
_entity.id
_entity.type
_entity.pdbx_description
1 polymer ?
#
loop_
_entity_poly.entity_id
_entity_poly.type
_entity_poly.pdbx_seq_one_letter_code
_entity_poly.pdbx_strand_id
1 'polypeptide(L)'
;EYYTNNLGNTLTLVDVMRNHGCKDIIFSSSATVYGDPDSLPLTEESPKKPATNPYGWTKWMIEQILTDLHTADPEWNVVLLRYFNPIGAHPSGLMGEDPKGIPNNLLPYVAQVAIGKRECVHVFGDDYNTPDGRDYIHVCDLATGHAAALNWMNGRTGVEIFNLGTGKGTSVLEIIKAFSRACGKDLPYQIDPRRPGDVDANYADCSKAKREMGWEAKYTIDDMCRDSWNWQCKNPNGYEG
;
A
#
# COMPACT_ATOMS: atom_id res chain seq x y z
N GLU A 1 -2.08 19.76 5.17
CA GLU A 1 -3.13 18.73 5.37
C GLU A 1 -2.54 17.43 5.92
N TYR A 2 -1.55 16.80 5.25
CA TYR A 2 -0.94 15.54 5.70
C TYR A 2 -0.39 15.61 7.13
N TYR A 3 0.34 16.66 7.50
CA TYR A 3 0.91 16.77 8.84
C TYR A 3 -0.17 16.90 9.91
N THR A 4 -1.15 17.77 9.71
CA THR A 4 -2.25 17.94 10.66
C THR A 4 -3.06 16.66 10.79
N ASN A 5 -3.41 16.05 9.65
CA ASN A 5 -4.27 14.86 9.63
C ASN A 5 -3.56 13.62 10.17
N ASN A 6 -2.31 13.37 9.74
CA ASN A 6 -1.61 12.15 10.12
C ASN A 6 -0.92 12.27 11.48
N LEU A 7 -0.10 13.32 11.69
CA LEU A 7 0.63 13.47 12.96
C LEU A 7 -0.29 13.94 14.09
N GLY A 8 -1.09 14.97 13.86
CA GLY A 8 -2.00 15.50 14.88
C GLY A 8 -2.95 14.44 15.41
N ASN A 9 -3.60 13.68 14.53
CA ASN A 9 -4.52 12.63 14.94
C ASN A 9 -3.79 11.44 15.60
N THR A 10 -2.57 11.11 15.18
CA THR A 10 -1.77 10.06 15.84
C THR A 10 -1.43 10.46 17.27
N LEU A 11 -0.97 11.67 17.50
CA LEU A 11 -0.68 12.16 18.86
C LEU A 11 -1.91 12.13 19.75
N THR A 12 -3.05 12.59 19.23
CA THR A 12 -4.33 12.52 19.96
C THR A 12 -4.73 11.10 20.29
N LEU A 13 -4.62 10.17 19.32
CA LEU A 13 -4.93 8.75 19.51
C LEU A 13 -4.06 8.13 20.59
N VAL A 14 -2.75 8.33 20.53
CA VAL A 14 -1.78 7.80 21.49
C VAL A 14 -2.05 8.32 22.91
N ASP A 15 -2.40 9.61 23.06
CA ASP A 15 -2.77 10.17 24.36
C ASP A 15 -4.05 9.53 24.92
N VAL A 16 -5.07 9.33 24.09
CA VAL A 16 -6.29 8.64 24.50
C VAL A 16 -6.00 7.17 24.86
N MET A 17 -5.24 6.46 24.05
CA MET A 17 -4.86 5.07 24.30
C MET A 17 -4.13 4.93 25.64
N ARG A 18 -3.13 5.79 25.90
CA ARG A 18 -2.37 5.81 27.16
C ARG A 18 -3.29 6.05 28.37
N ASN A 19 -4.20 7.03 28.28
CA ASN A 19 -5.11 7.37 29.38
C ASN A 19 -6.14 6.27 29.68
N HIS A 20 -6.37 5.35 28.73
CA HIS A 20 -7.29 4.20 28.88
C HIS A 20 -6.58 2.86 29.05
N GLY A 21 -5.25 2.85 29.21
CA GLY A 21 -4.48 1.64 29.39
C GLY A 21 -4.42 0.71 28.16
N CYS A 22 -4.74 1.22 26.96
CA CYS A 22 -4.60 0.50 25.71
C CYS A 22 -3.20 0.75 25.13
N LYS A 23 -2.32 -0.25 25.16
CA LYS A 23 -0.92 -0.12 24.76
C LYS A 23 -0.53 -0.97 23.52
N ASP A 24 -1.50 -1.60 22.89
CA ASP A 24 -1.32 -2.36 21.65
C ASP A 24 -1.72 -1.55 20.44
N ILE A 25 -0.80 -1.36 19.48
CA ILE A 25 -1.08 -0.61 18.26
C ILE A 25 -0.46 -1.27 17.03
N ILE A 26 -1.26 -1.45 15.99
CA ILE A 26 -0.79 -1.81 14.65
C ILE A 26 -0.89 -0.56 13.78
N PHE A 27 0.24 -0.10 13.28
CA PHE A 27 0.30 1.10 12.46
C PHE A 27 0.45 0.77 10.98
N SER A 28 -0.47 1.28 10.19
CA SER A 28 -0.44 1.26 8.72
C SER A 28 0.66 2.19 8.20
N SER A 29 1.91 1.70 8.17
CA SER A 29 3.04 2.42 7.59
C SER A 29 3.09 2.23 6.07
N SER A 30 4.19 2.59 5.44
CA SER A 30 4.34 2.58 3.98
C SER A 30 5.78 2.31 3.56
N ALA A 31 5.96 1.64 2.44
CA ALA A 31 7.26 1.49 1.79
C ALA A 31 7.91 2.82 1.39
N THR A 32 7.15 3.93 1.36
CA THR A 32 7.70 5.27 1.13
C THR A 32 8.73 5.71 2.17
N VAL A 33 8.78 5.07 3.34
CA VAL A 33 9.81 5.33 4.37
C VAL A 33 11.20 4.86 3.95
N TYR A 34 11.32 3.99 2.97
CA TYR A 34 12.60 3.56 2.40
C TYR A 34 13.21 4.59 1.44
N GLY A 35 12.38 5.54 0.92
CA GLY A 35 12.83 6.52 -0.07
C GLY A 35 13.25 5.86 -1.39
N ASP A 36 14.33 6.36 -1.99
CA ASP A 36 14.93 5.76 -3.19
C ASP A 36 15.93 4.66 -2.78
N PRO A 37 15.62 3.37 -3.06
CA PRO A 37 16.39 2.25 -2.54
C PRO A 37 17.75 2.08 -3.23
N ASP A 38 18.80 1.69 -2.46
CA ASP A 38 20.12 1.31 -3.01
C ASP A 38 20.11 -0.09 -3.60
N SER A 39 19.23 -0.94 -3.11
CA SER A 39 19.15 -2.35 -3.52
C SER A 39 17.72 -2.88 -3.35
N LEU A 40 17.40 -3.88 -4.13
CA LEU A 40 16.13 -4.62 -4.10
C LEU A 40 16.41 -6.12 -3.98
N PRO A 41 15.51 -6.90 -3.38
CA PRO A 41 14.26 -6.49 -2.72
C PRO A 41 14.49 -5.72 -1.41
N LEU A 42 13.49 -4.91 -0.99
CA LEU A 42 13.52 -4.19 0.27
C LEU A 42 13.17 -5.10 1.44
N THR A 43 14.07 -5.18 2.41
CA THR A 43 13.84 -5.84 3.70
C THR A 43 13.49 -4.82 4.78
N GLU A 44 13.04 -5.27 5.94
CA GLU A 44 12.78 -4.40 7.10
C GLU A 44 14.07 -3.75 7.63
N GLU A 45 15.24 -4.36 7.38
CA GLU A 45 16.58 -3.86 7.71
C GLU A 45 17.10 -2.83 6.69
N SER A 46 16.44 -2.68 5.53
CA SER A 46 16.83 -1.69 4.53
C SER A 46 16.78 -0.29 5.13
N PRO A 47 17.80 0.56 4.89
CA PRO A 47 17.89 1.86 5.52
C PRO A 47 16.72 2.74 5.08
N LYS A 48 16.16 3.48 6.04
CA LYS A 48 15.24 4.57 5.73
C LYS A 48 16.01 5.71 5.09
N LYS A 49 15.49 6.25 3.99
CA LYS A 49 16.04 7.41 3.31
C LYS A 49 15.04 8.57 3.30
N PRO A 50 15.49 9.81 3.09
CA PRO A 50 14.59 10.95 3.00
C PRO A 50 13.43 10.68 2.07
N ALA A 51 12.21 10.84 2.59
CA ALA A 51 11.00 10.66 1.81
C ALA A 51 10.89 11.76 0.75
N THR A 52 10.41 11.41 -0.43
CA THR A 52 10.30 12.34 -1.58
C THR A 52 9.05 13.24 -1.52
N ASN A 53 8.17 13.01 -0.55
CA ASN A 53 6.89 13.73 -0.44
C ASN A 53 6.40 13.83 1.02
N PRO A 54 5.48 14.76 1.32
CA PRO A 54 4.95 14.96 2.67
C PRO A 54 4.27 13.74 3.28
N TYR A 55 3.60 12.91 2.48
CA TYR A 55 2.98 11.67 2.96
C TYR A 55 4.02 10.70 3.53
N GLY A 56 5.09 10.42 2.78
CA GLY A 56 6.17 9.56 3.24
C GLY A 56 6.84 10.08 4.51
N TRP A 57 7.04 11.40 4.62
CA TRP A 57 7.54 12.02 5.84
C TRP A 57 6.62 11.81 7.03
N THR A 58 5.30 11.92 6.86
CA THR A 58 4.38 11.66 7.99
C THR A 58 4.44 10.20 8.44
N LYS A 59 4.56 9.23 7.52
CA LYS A 59 4.72 7.82 7.88
C LYS A 59 6.03 7.58 8.64
N TRP A 60 7.14 8.14 8.16
CA TRP A 60 8.42 8.06 8.86
C TRP A 60 8.35 8.63 10.28
N MET A 61 7.81 9.86 10.43
CA MET A 61 7.69 10.52 11.72
C MET A 61 6.82 9.73 12.69
N ILE A 62 5.73 9.12 12.23
CA ILE A 62 4.85 8.31 13.07
C ILE A 62 5.58 7.02 13.51
N GLU A 63 6.32 6.35 12.64
CA GLU A 63 7.16 5.21 13.06
C GLU A 63 8.13 5.61 14.18
N GLN A 64 8.75 6.80 14.08
CA GLN A 64 9.64 7.30 15.12
C GLN A 64 8.90 7.60 16.42
N ILE A 65 7.76 8.31 16.35
CA ILE A 65 6.92 8.62 17.52
C ILE A 65 6.51 7.34 18.27
N LEU A 66 6.06 6.33 17.54
CA LEU A 66 5.64 5.06 18.16
C LEU A 66 6.83 4.27 18.75
N THR A 67 8.00 4.36 18.13
CA THR A 67 9.23 3.77 18.66
C THR A 67 9.67 4.47 19.96
N ASP A 68 9.64 5.79 19.99
CA ASP A 68 9.97 6.60 21.17
C ASP A 68 8.96 6.37 22.31
N LEU A 69 7.68 6.16 21.95
CA LEU A 69 6.64 5.82 22.91
C LEU A 69 6.94 4.50 23.65
N HIS A 70 7.33 3.44 22.93
CA HIS A 70 7.79 2.19 23.55
C HIS A 70 9.06 2.39 24.36
N THR A 71 10.01 3.20 23.89
CA THR A 71 11.24 3.49 24.62
C THR A 71 10.95 4.15 25.98
N ALA A 72 9.97 5.06 26.00
CA ALA A 72 9.54 5.76 27.23
C ALA A 72 8.70 4.87 28.17
N ASP A 73 7.95 3.93 27.61
CA ASP A 73 7.09 3.01 28.35
C ASP A 73 7.13 1.62 27.67
N PRO A 74 7.99 0.69 28.19
CA PRO A 74 8.19 -0.63 27.57
C PRO A 74 6.98 -1.57 27.57
N GLU A 75 5.85 -1.19 28.17
CA GLU A 75 4.61 -1.94 28.08
C GLU A 75 3.89 -1.78 26.73
N TRP A 76 4.28 -0.76 25.94
CA TRP A 76 3.74 -0.60 24.61
C TRP A 76 4.18 -1.72 23.68
N ASN A 77 3.23 -2.18 22.88
CA ASN A 77 3.41 -3.19 21.86
C ASN A 77 3.02 -2.57 20.51
N VAL A 78 4.01 -2.37 19.65
CA VAL A 78 3.86 -1.62 18.40
C VAL A 78 4.23 -2.53 17.23
N VAL A 79 3.31 -2.70 16.29
CA VAL A 79 3.61 -3.35 15.02
C VAL A 79 3.48 -2.34 13.89
N LEU A 80 4.55 -2.18 13.12
CA LEU A 80 4.63 -1.27 11.98
C LEU A 80 4.52 -2.09 10.70
N LEU A 81 3.40 -1.97 9.98
CA LEU A 81 3.17 -2.67 8.72
C LEU A 81 3.50 -1.75 7.55
N ARG A 82 4.63 -1.98 6.89
CA ARG A 82 5.06 -1.21 5.71
C ARG A 82 4.41 -1.77 4.45
N TYR A 83 3.34 -1.12 4.01
CA TYR A 83 2.62 -1.50 2.80
C TYR A 83 3.38 -1.09 1.55
N PHE A 84 3.36 -1.96 0.56
CA PHE A 84 3.71 -1.59 -0.78
C PHE A 84 2.49 -0.97 -1.48
N ASN A 85 2.04 -1.37 -2.64
CA ASN A 85 0.97 -0.67 -3.34
C ASN A 85 -0.35 -1.47 -3.26
N PRO A 86 -1.25 -1.16 -2.31
CA PRO A 86 -2.53 -1.87 -2.23
C PRO A 86 -3.41 -1.55 -3.43
N ILE A 87 -3.93 -2.59 -4.06
CA ILE A 87 -4.89 -2.53 -5.16
C ILE A 87 -5.91 -3.65 -5.04
N GLY A 88 -6.87 -3.68 -5.93
CA GLY A 88 -7.92 -4.68 -5.91
C GLY A 88 -9.16 -4.20 -5.15
N ALA A 89 -10.13 -5.09 -5.08
CA ALA A 89 -11.38 -4.89 -4.35
C ALA A 89 -11.79 -6.22 -3.71
N HIS A 90 -12.74 -6.21 -2.79
CA HIS A 90 -13.24 -7.45 -2.23
C HIS A 90 -13.94 -8.28 -3.34
N PRO A 91 -13.70 -9.60 -3.44
CA PRO A 91 -14.24 -10.45 -4.52
C PRO A 91 -15.77 -10.42 -4.65
N SER A 92 -16.50 -10.07 -3.58
CA SER A 92 -17.95 -9.88 -3.63
C SER A 92 -18.41 -8.73 -4.54
N GLY A 93 -17.51 -7.77 -4.84
CA GLY A 93 -17.85 -6.53 -5.55
C GLY A 93 -18.72 -5.56 -4.72
N LEU A 94 -18.77 -5.73 -3.38
CA LEU A 94 -19.50 -4.84 -2.47
C LEU A 94 -18.59 -3.78 -1.85
N MET A 95 -17.27 -4.03 -1.82
CA MET A 95 -16.28 -3.11 -1.27
C MET A 95 -15.14 -2.91 -2.27
N GLY A 96 -14.82 -1.66 -2.55
CA GLY A 96 -13.75 -1.26 -3.44
C GLY A 96 -13.36 0.20 -3.22
N GLU A 97 -12.46 0.70 -4.05
CA GLU A 97 -11.94 2.06 -3.96
C GLU A 97 -12.83 3.03 -4.77
N ASP A 98 -13.36 4.05 -4.10
CA ASP A 98 -14.20 5.10 -4.70
C ASP A 98 -13.63 6.49 -4.43
N PRO A 99 -12.55 6.89 -5.12
CA PRO A 99 -11.91 8.18 -4.91
C PRO A 99 -12.78 9.31 -5.41
N LYS A 100 -12.89 10.38 -4.61
CA LYS A 100 -13.54 11.62 -5.05
C LYS A 100 -12.65 12.37 -6.05
N GLY A 101 -13.21 12.72 -7.21
CA GLY A 101 -12.48 13.44 -8.26
C GLY A 101 -11.58 12.54 -9.12
N ILE A 102 -10.41 13.06 -9.49
CA ILE A 102 -9.42 12.32 -10.30
C ILE A 102 -8.66 11.35 -9.39
N PRO A 103 -8.69 10.03 -9.66
CA PRO A 103 -7.93 9.08 -8.87
C PRO A 103 -6.42 9.35 -8.92
N ASN A 104 -5.78 9.37 -7.75
CA ASN A 104 -4.33 9.42 -7.64
C ASN A 104 -3.69 8.03 -7.77
N ASN A 105 -4.44 6.97 -7.44
CA ASN A 105 -4.00 5.59 -7.56
C ASN A 105 -4.25 5.04 -8.95
N LEU A 106 -3.37 4.14 -9.40
CA LEU A 106 -3.40 3.60 -10.76
C LEU A 106 -4.69 2.82 -11.05
N LEU A 107 -5.06 1.86 -10.18
CA LEU A 107 -6.12 0.91 -10.51
C LEU A 107 -7.50 1.54 -10.63
N PRO A 108 -7.95 2.44 -9.74
CA PRO A 108 -9.23 3.14 -9.95
C PRO A 108 -9.21 4.04 -11.19
N TYR A 109 -8.04 4.61 -11.57
CA TYR A 109 -7.90 5.35 -12.82
C TYR A 109 -8.11 4.44 -14.03
N VAL A 110 -7.45 3.27 -14.05
CA VAL A 110 -7.61 2.26 -15.12
C VAL A 110 -9.06 1.77 -15.21
N ALA A 111 -9.71 1.54 -14.06
CA ALA A 111 -11.13 1.17 -14.02
C ALA A 111 -12.04 2.25 -14.63
N GLN A 112 -11.76 3.54 -14.38
CA GLN A 112 -12.49 4.65 -14.98
C GLN A 112 -12.28 4.74 -16.50
N VAL A 113 -11.11 4.38 -17.03
CA VAL A 113 -10.88 4.23 -18.48
C VAL A 113 -11.71 3.06 -19.01
N ALA A 114 -11.71 1.92 -18.34
CA ALA A 114 -12.43 0.72 -18.77
C ALA A 114 -13.96 0.93 -18.88
N ILE A 115 -14.56 1.77 -18.02
CA ILE A 115 -15.99 2.14 -18.12
C ILE A 115 -16.26 3.37 -19.00
N GLY A 116 -15.23 3.96 -19.61
CA GLY A 116 -15.37 5.11 -20.54
C GLY A 116 -15.52 6.47 -19.85
N LYS A 117 -15.24 6.58 -18.56
CA LYS A 117 -15.20 7.89 -17.85
C LYS A 117 -13.95 8.71 -18.18
N ARG A 118 -12.90 8.05 -18.72
CA ARG A 118 -11.63 8.67 -19.14
C ARG A 118 -11.22 8.13 -20.49
N GLU A 119 -10.46 8.93 -21.24
CA GLU A 119 -10.06 8.62 -22.61
C GLU A 119 -8.97 7.55 -22.67
N CYS A 120 -7.93 7.66 -21.86
CA CYS A 120 -6.79 6.72 -21.85
C CYS A 120 -6.09 6.69 -20.49
N VAL A 121 -5.23 5.69 -20.30
CA VAL A 121 -4.32 5.60 -19.16
C VAL A 121 -3.03 6.32 -19.47
N HIS A 122 -2.56 7.21 -18.57
CA HIS A 122 -1.28 7.88 -18.67
C HIS A 122 -0.18 7.04 -18.03
N VAL A 123 0.82 6.64 -18.83
CA VAL A 123 1.98 5.87 -18.40
C VAL A 123 3.18 6.83 -18.33
N PHE A 124 3.67 7.10 -17.12
CA PHE A 124 4.73 8.07 -16.90
C PHE A 124 6.13 7.43 -17.03
N GLY A 125 6.72 7.55 -18.20
CA GLY A 125 8.00 6.96 -18.58
C GLY A 125 7.88 5.50 -19.04
N ASP A 126 8.67 5.15 -20.07
CA ASP A 126 8.85 3.79 -20.59
C ASP A 126 10.35 3.45 -20.74
N ASP A 127 11.20 4.32 -20.23
CA ASP A 127 12.65 4.32 -20.37
C ASP A 127 13.38 3.99 -19.05
N TYR A 128 12.70 3.27 -18.12
CA TYR A 128 13.32 2.81 -16.88
C TYR A 128 14.37 1.72 -17.14
N ASN A 129 15.41 1.70 -16.29
CA ASN A 129 16.53 0.75 -16.45
C ASN A 129 16.18 -0.70 -16.12
N THR A 130 14.99 -0.95 -15.58
CA THR A 130 14.48 -2.26 -15.19
C THR A 130 13.04 -2.43 -15.67
N PRO A 131 12.63 -3.65 -16.10
CA PRO A 131 11.25 -3.97 -16.39
C PRO A 131 10.39 -4.07 -15.12
N ASP A 132 11.05 -4.18 -13.95
CA ASP A 132 10.37 -4.20 -12.66
C ASP A 132 9.63 -2.88 -12.46
N GLY A 133 8.62 -2.89 -11.62
CA GLY A 133 7.84 -1.71 -11.33
C GLY A 133 7.57 -1.62 -9.85
N ARG A 134 6.30 -1.55 -9.50
CA ARG A 134 5.84 -1.52 -8.09
C ARG A 134 5.40 -2.90 -7.64
N ASP A 135 5.60 -3.20 -6.37
CA ASP A 135 4.98 -4.35 -5.73
C ASP A 135 3.52 -3.99 -5.44
N TYR A 136 2.60 -4.66 -6.13
CA TYR A 136 1.16 -4.50 -5.92
C TYR A 136 0.64 -5.64 -5.06
N ILE A 137 -0.08 -5.30 -4.01
CA ILE A 137 -0.68 -6.27 -3.08
C ILE A 137 -2.20 -6.15 -3.10
N HIS A 138 -2.89 -7.28 -3.09
CA HIS A 138 -4.35 -7.30 -3.02
C HIS A 138 -4.84 -6.79 -1.66
N VAL A 139 -5.85 -5.93 -1.65
CA VAL A 139 -6.42 -5.37 -0.41
C VAL A 139 -6.87 -6.45 0.58
N CYS A 140 -7.33 -7.61 0.12
CA CYS A 140 -7.67 -8.75 0.99
C CYS A 140 -6.44 -9.40 1.62
N ASP A 141 -5.32 -9.52 0.89
CA ASP A 141 -4.05 -9.97 1.47
C ASP A 141 -3.57 -9.00 2.53
N LEU A 142 -3.67 -7.71 2.26
CA LEU A 142 -3.34 -6.68 3.23
C LEU A 142 -4.17 -6.80 4.51
N ALA A 143 -5.48 -7.03 4.37
CA ALA A 143 -6.38 -7.25 5.52
C ALA A 143 -5.99 -8.51 6.32
N THR A 144 -5.65 -9.62 5.65
CA THR A 144 -5.17 -10.83 6.34
C THR A 144 -3.81 -10.61 7.01
N GLY A 145 -2.95 -9.73 6.46
CA GLY A 145 -1.70 -9.31 7.08
C GLY A 145 -1.91 -8.59 8.42
N HIS A 146 -2.95 -7.74 8.52
CA HIS A 146 -3.34 -7.12 9.80
C HIS A 146 -3.83 -8.15 10.81
N ALA A 147 -4.66 -9.11 10.38
CA ALA A 147 -5.13 -10.19 11.26
C ALA A 147 -3.96 -11.06 11.75
N ALA A 148 -2.99 -11.36 10.89
CA ALA A 148 -1.78 -12.07 11.26
C ALA A 148 -0.92 -11.27 12.26
N ALA A 149 -0.76 -9.97 12.05
CA ALA A 149 -0.04 -9.09 12.97
C ALA A 149 -0.73 -9.01 14.34
N LEU A 150 -2.06 -8.92 14.37
CA LEU A 150 -2.84 -8.93 15.62
C LEU A 150 -2.64 -10.22 16.40
N ASN A 151 -2.64 -11.37 15.73
CA ASN A 151 -2.36 -12.66 16.37
C ASN A 151 -0.91 -12.75 16.85
N TRP A 152 0.03 -12.25 16.06
CA TRP A 152 1.47 -12.27 16.38
C TRP A 152 1.80 -11.42 17.59
N MET A 153 1.19 -10.23 17.72
CA MET A 153 1.48 -9.29 18.82
C MET A 153 0.93 -9.73 20.18
N ASN A 154 0.00 -10.68 20.19
CA ASN A 154 -0.65 -11.13 21.44
C ASN A 154 0.37 -11.68 22.45
N GLY A 155 0.40 -11.09 23.66
CA GLY A 155 1.31 -11.46 24.73
C GLY A 155 2.78 -11.03 24.53
N ARG A 156 3.03 -10.11 23.59
CA ARG A 156 4.34 -9.53 23.32
C ARG A 156 4.36 -8.06 23.74
N THR A 157 5.56 -7.52 23.84
CA THR A 157 5.83 -6.06 23.93
C THR A 157 7.01 -5.74 23.02
N GLY A 158 7.15 -4.51 22.61
CA GLY A 158 8.24 -4.10 21.75
C GLY A 158 7.76 -3.33 20.51
N VAL A 159 8.69 -3.05 19.63
CA VAL A 159 8.42 -2.47 18.32
C VAL A 159 8.88 -3.45 17.27
N GLU A 160 7.96 -3.86 16.40
CA GLU A 160 8.29 -4.79 15.33
C GLU A 160 7.79 -4.27 13.98
N ILE A 161 8.55 -4.56 12.93
CA ILE A 161 8.31 -4.07 11.58
C ILE A 161 8.12 -5.27 10.65
N PHE A 162 7.10 -5.19 9.79
CA PHE A 162 6.88 -6.17 8.72
C PHE A 162 6.56 -5.49 7.40
N ASN A 163 7.22 -5.94 6.33
CA ASN A 163 6.84 -5.61 4.97
C ASN A 163 5.62 -6.42 4.54
N LEU A 164 4.62 -5.75 3.97
CA LEU A 164 3.46 -6.39 3.36
C LEU A 164 3.41 -6.08 1.86
N GLY A 165 3.83 -7.05 1.07
CA GLY A 165 3.89 -7.02 -0.38
C GLY A 165 3.79 -8.44 -0.94
N THR A 166 3.98 -8.57 -2.23
CA THR A 166 4.03 -9.87 -2.93
C THR A 166 5.47 -10.35 -3.18
N GLY A 167 6.44 -9.45 -3.01
CA GLY A 167 7.83 -9.70 -3.36
C GLY A 167 8.11 -9.63 -4.86
N LYS A 168 7.16 -9.12 -5.65
CA LYS A 168 7.26 -9.08 -7.10
C LYS A 168 6.97 -7.68 -7.65
N GLY A 169 7.90 -7.13 -8.40
CA GLY A 169 7.69 -5.92 -9.18
C GLY A 169 6.78 -6.17 -10.38
N THR A 170 5.88 -5.24 -10.66
CA THR A 170 4.97 -5.27 -11.80
C THR A 170 4.91 -3.88 -12.42
N SER A 171 5.09 -3.80 -13.73
CA SER A 171 5.02 -2.52 -14.45
C SER A 171 3.59 -2.04 -14.67
N VAL A 172 3.42 -0.73 -14.92
CA VAL A 172 2.12 -0.15 -15.28
C VAL A 172 1.54 -0.79 -16.53
N LEU A 173 2.38 -1.12 -17.51
CA LEU A 173 1.94 -1.77 -18.75
C LEU A 173 1.43 -3.20 -18.50
N GLU A 174 2.02 -3.94 -17.57
CA GLU A 174 1.51 -5.25 -17.15
C GLU A 174 0.15 -5.13 -16.45
N ILE A 175 -0.04 -4.11 -15.60
CA ILE A 175 -1.34 -3.81 -14.99
C ILE A 175 -2.40 -3.51 -16.07
N ILE A 176 -2.09 -2.67 -17.04
CA ILE A 176 -3.02 -2.33 -18.15
C ILE A 176 -3.40 -3.61 -18.92
N LYS A 177 -2.43 -4.46 -19.25
CA LYS A 177 -2.69 -5.74 -19.92
C LYS A 177 -3.55 -6.69 -19.09
N ALA A 178 -3.28 -6.80 -17.78
CA ALA A 178 -4.06 -7.62 -16.86
C ALA A 178 -5.51 -7.09 -16.72
N PHE A 179 -5.67 -5.78 -16.62
CA PHE A 179 -6.99 -5.16 -16.55
C PHE A 179 -7.76 -5.28 -17.88
N SER A 180 -7.07 -5.17 -19.02
CA SER A 180 -7.66 -5.44 -20.35
C SER A 180 -8.23 -6.86 -20.44
N ARG A 181 -7.50 -7.85 -19.93
CA ARG A 181 -8.03 -9.24 -19.82
C ARG A 181 -9.26 -9.31 -18.92
N ALA A 182 -9.22 -8.64 -17.76
CA ALA A 182 -10.33 -8.65 -16.80
C ALA A 182 -11.62 -8.02 -17.34
N CYS A 183 -11.49 -6.91 -18.09
CA CYS A 183 -12.66 -6.20 -18.65
C CYS A 183 -13.04 -6.65 -20.07
N GLY A 184 -12.23 -7.50 -20.73
CA GLY A 184 -12.48 -7.99 -22.09
C GLY A 184 -12.35 -6.92 -23.17
N LYS A 185 -11.56 -5.86 -22.92
CA LYS A 185 -11.35 -4.74 -23.85
C LYS A 185 -9.89 -4.35 -23.86
N ASP A 186 -9.34 -3.97 -25.00
CA ASP A 186 -8.05 -3.30 -25.05
C ASP A 186 -8.19 -1.87 -24.51
N LEU A 187 -7.44 -1.57 -23.44
CA LEU A 187 -7.48 -0.26 -22.83
C LEU A 187 -6.48 0.68 -23.49
N PRO A 188 -6.92 1.85 -23.97
CA PRO A 188 -6.04 2.83 -24.57
C PRO A 188 -5.11 3.42 -23.50
N TYR A 189 -3.85 3.62 -23.86
CA TYR A 189 -2.86 4.32 -23.03
C TYR A 189 -1.97 5.21 -23.88
N GLN A 190 -1.36 6.20 -23.24
CA GLN A 190 -0.30 7.03 -23.83
C GLN A 190 0.90 7.09 -22.89
N ILE A 191 2.07 7.20 -23.49
CA ILE A 191 3.33 7.39 -22.75
C ILE A 191 3.54 8.89 -22.54
N ASP A 192 3.71 9.29 -21.28
CA ASP A 192 4.04 10.65 -20.88
C ASP A 192 5.46 10.71 -20.31
N PRO A 193 6.07 11.91 -20.19
CA PRO A 193 7.35 12.06 -19.50
C PRO A 193 7.31 11.53 -18.05
N ARG A 194 8.47 11.07 -17.54
CA ARG A 194 8.61 10.65 -16.14
C ARG A 194 8.14 11.72 -15.17
N ARG A 195 7.49 11.31 -14.09
CA ARG A 195 7.14 12.22 -12.98
C ARG A 195 8.37 12.42 -12.09
N PRO A 196 8.64 13.66 -11.62
CA PRO A 196 9.67 13.89 -10.63
C PRO A 196 9.44 13.08 -9.34
N GLY A 197 10.48 12.39 -8.88
CA GLY A 197 10.44 11.59 -7.64
C GLY A 197 9.91 10.18 -7.78
N ASP A 198 9.56 9.71 -9.00
CA ASP A 198 9.30 8.31 -9.24
C ASP A 198 10.61 7.51 -9.20
N VAL A 199 10.61 6.41 -8.44
CA VAL A 199 11.73 5.45 -8.40
C VAL A 199 11.52 4.37 -9.46
N ASP A 200 12.61 3.82 -10.01
CA ASP A 200 12.56 2.85 -11.11
C ASP A 200 11.82 1.56 -10.72
N ALA A 201 12.11 1.02 -9.54
CA ALA A 201 11.44 -0.15 -9.00
C ALA A 201 11.33 -0.10 -7.48
N ASN A 202 10.33 -0.77 -6.92
CA ASN A 202 10.12 -0.88 -5.48
C ASN A 202 9.31 -2.13 -5.17
N TYR A 203 9.95 -3.18 -4.63
CA TYR A 203 9.31 -4.43 -4.21
C TYR A 203 9.93 -5.00 -2.94
N ALA A 204 9.11 -5.74 -2.18
CA ALA A 204 9.42 -6.23 -0.86
C ALA A 204 10.21 -7.55 -0.86
N ASP A 205 10.98 -7.76 0.20
CA ASP A 205 11.19 -9.09 0.76
C ASP A 205 10.19 -9.28 1.91
N CYS A 206 9.28 -10.22 1.78
CA CYS A 206 8.26 -10.55 2.79
C CYS A 206 8.60 -11.82 3.58
N SER A 207 9.84 -12.31 3.51
CA SER A 207 10.26 -13.55 4.17
C SER A 207 10.13 -13.49 5.70
N LYS A 208 10.30 -12.31 6.30
CA LYS A 208 10.09 -12.09 7.73
C LYS A 208 8.61 -12.28 8.12
N ALA A 209 7.69 -11.67 7.39
CA ALA A 209 6.26 -11.84 7.63
C ALA A 209 5.82 -13.31 7.51
N LYS A 210 6.36 -14.04 6.52
CA LYS A 210 6.10 -15.47 6.36
C LYS A 210 6.65 -16.28 7.53
N ARG A 211 7.89 -16.04 7.93
CA ARG A 211 8.58 -16.79 8.99
C ARG A 211 7.94 -16.55 10.36
N GLU A 212 7.60 -15.32 10.68
CA GLU A 212 7.22 -14.91 12.04
C GLU A 212 5.71 -14.83 12.26
N MET A 213 4.96 -14.36 11.27
CA MET A 213 3.50 -14.26 11.35
C MET A 213 2.78 -15.41 10.62
N GLY A 214 3.50 -16.27 9.86
CA GLY A 214 2.90 -17.29 9.01
C GLY A 214 2.09 -16.70 7.85
N TRP A 215 2.35 -15.44 7.48
CA TRP A 215 1.60 -14.72 6.47
C TRP A 215 2.38 -14.58 5.16
N GLU A 216 1.68 -14.78 4.05
CA GLU A 216 2.15 -14.45 2.70
C GLU A 216 0.98 -14.01 1.83
N ALA A 217 1.25 -13.15 0.85
CA ALA A 217 0.27 -12.74 -0.16
C ALA A 217 -0.10 -13.92 -1.07
N LYS A 218 -1.39 -14.02 -1.43
CA LYS A 218 -1.96 -15.16 -2.19
C LYS A 218 -2.56 -14.75 -3.53
N TYR A 219 -3.02 -13.51 -3.65
CA TYR A 219 -3.69 -13.04 -4.85
C TYR A 219 -2.69 -12.60 -5.91
N THR A 220 -3.01 -12.89 -7.15
CA THR A 220 -2.23 -12.49 -8.34
C THR A 220 -2.68 -11.13 -8.87
N ILE A 221 -1.91 -10.54 -9.78
CA ILE A 221 -2.30 -9.32 -10.51
C ILE A 221 -3.62 -9.51 -11.28
N ASP A 222 -3.85 -10.70 -11.86
CA ASP A 222 -5.10 -10.99 -12.54
C ASP A 222 -6.29 -11.02 -11.57
N ASP A 223 -6.10 -11.55 -10.35
CA ASP A 223 -7.14 -11.49 -9.30
C ASP A 223 -7.44 -10.05 -8.89
N MET A 224 -6.39 -9.24 -8.65
CA MET A 224 -6.53 -7.83 -8.28
C MET A 224 -7.32 -7.03 -9.34
N CYS A 225 -6.98 -7.23 -10.62
CA CYS A 225 -7.67 -6.58 -11.73
C CYS A 225 -9.12 -7.07 -11.89
N ARG A 226 -9.34 -8.40 -11.80
CA ARG A 226 -10.67 -9.02 -11.89
C ARG A 226 -11.60 -8.49 -10.79
N ASP A 227 -11.13 -8.45 -9.56
CA ASP A 227 -11.94 -8.06 -8.41
C ASP A 227 -12.23 -6.56 -8.41
N SER A 228 -11.26 -5.73 -8.83
CA SER A 228 -11.50 -4.30 -9.08
C SER A 228 -12.54 -4.08 -10.19
N TRP A 229 -12.44 -4.83 -11.29
CA TRP A 229 -13.40 -4.74 -12.38
C TRP A 229 -14.81 -5.19 -11.94
N ASN A 230 -14.92 -6.27 -11.17
CA ASN A 230 -16.19 -6.72 -10.60
C ASN A 230 -16.84 -5.64 -9.73
N TRP A 231 -16.06 -4.98 -8.86
CA TRP A 231 -16.55 -3.86 -8.06
C TRP A 231 -16.99 -2.69 -8.93
N GLN A 232 -16.19 -2.28 -9.91
CA GLN A 232 -16.51 -1.15 -10.79
C GLN A 232 -17.78 -1.40 -11.62
N CYS A 233 -18.00 -2.63 -12.09
CA CYS A 233 -19.23 -2.99 -12.81
C CYS A 233 -20.48 -2.90 -11.94
N LYS A 234 -20.39 -3.29 -10.67
CA LYS A 234 -21.51 -3.23 -9.72
C LYS A 234 -21.77 -1.84 -9.18
N ASN A 235 -20.73 -0.99 -9.20
CA ASN A 235 -20.78 0.36 -8.65
C ASN A 235 -20.23 1.38 -9.68
N PRO A 236 -20.92 1.55 -10.82
CA PRO A 236 -20.40 2.40 -11.89
C PRO A 236 -20.29 3.87 -11.48
N ASN A 237 -21.07 4.31 -10.52
CA ASN A 237 -21.06 5.67 -9.96
C ASN A 237 -20.49 5.74 -8.54
N GLY A 238 -19.83 4.69 -8.09
CA GLY A 238 -19.33 4.60 -6.71
C GLY A 238 -20.42 4.18 -5.72
N TYR A 239 -20.19 4.48 -4.44
CA TYR A 239 -21.11 4.12 -3.36
C TYR A 239 -22.39 4.95 -3.32
N GLU A 240 -22.42 6.11 -3.98
CA GLU A 240 -23.54 7.06 -3.99
C GLU A 240 -24.44 6.91 -5.25
N GLY A 241 -24.19 5.86 -6.05
CA GLY A 241 -24.86 5.63 -7.32
C GLY A 241 -26.10 4.79 -7.29
#